data_6891284799a0bb3357d2ec87caf0e91a
#
_entry.id   6891284799a0bb3357d2ec87caf0e91a
#
_cell.length_a   1.000
_cell.length_b   1.000
_cell.length_c   1.000
_cell.angle_alpha   90.00
_cell.angle_beta   90.00
_cell.angle_gamma   90.00
#
_symmetry.space_group_name_H-M   'P 1'
#
loop_
_entity.id
_entity.type
_entity.pdbx_description
1 polymer ?
#
loop_
_entity_poly.entity_id
_entity_poly.type
_entity_poly.pdbx_seq_one_letter_code
_entity_poly.pdbx_strand_id
1 'polypeptide(L)'
;MTAVTGSVPGFVLGAVLLAALLHASWNALLKSRGDPFLVSVLVLAGGGLIGALGLPFVAAPAPASWPFIALSGAVHVVYYALMVETYRSGEMSHAYPLMRGSAPLLVALASAPLTGERLGGGQWLAVGLICGGILAMYMTARAASQAARRTTAFALLTACTIAAYTVIDGAGVRRSGSPAAYTIWIFLLPGVGMLVWALVRRGRETVRFTAANLHVALFGGGASLGAYAIALWAMTQAPVAAIAALRETSILFATAIAALVLRERVGPARLSAATLVACGAVAMRLA
;
A
#
# COMPACT_ATOMS: atom_id res chain seq x y z
N MET A 1 6.51 -3.25 -25.31
CA MET A 1 5.84 -2.47 -24.25
C MET A 1 6.24 -1.02 -24.46
N THR A 2 5.31 -0.16 -24.83
CA THR A 2 5.56 1.30 -24.82
C THR A 2 5.67 1.73 -23.37
N ALA A 3 6.83 2.26 -23.00
CA ALA A 3 7.01 2.88 -21.68
C ALA A 3 5.99 4.04 -21.57
N VAL A 4 5.16 4.03 -20.55
CA VAL A 4 4.26 5.14 -20.27
C VAL A 4 5.13 6.28 -19.74
N THR A 5 5.45 7.22 -20.63
CA THR A 5 6.23 8.41 -20.32
C THR A 5 5.30 9.62 -20.38
N GLY A 6 5.38 10.51 -19.42
CA GLY A 6 4.62 11.76 -19.43
C GLY A 6 4.06 12.16 -18.05
N SER A 7 3.44 13.32 -18.02
CA SER A 7 2.77 13.85 -16.82
C SER A 7 1.56 12.99 -16.43
N VAL A 8 1.27 12.93 -15.13
CA VAL A 8 0.08 12.22 -14.62
C VAL A 8 -1.19 12.97 -15.03
N PRO A 9 -2.12 12.35 -15.79
CA PRO A 9 -3.37 13.01 -16.18
C PRO A 9 -4.20 13.43 -14.95
N GLY A 10 -4.93 14.55 -15.04
CA GLY A 10 -5.70 15.08 -13.90
C GLY A 10 -6.75 14.10 -13.35
N PHE A 11 -7.42 13.35 -14.21
CA PHE A 11 -8.39 12.33 -13.78
C PHE A 11 -7.72 11.14 -13.07
N VAL A 12 -6.51 10.78 -13.48
CA VAL A 12 -5.70 9.74 -12.80
C VAL A 12 -5.28 10.24 -11.42
N LEU A 13 -4.83 11.50 -11.30
CA LEU A 13 -4.51 12.10 -10.00
C LEU A 13 -5.73 12.07 -9.08
N GLY A 14 -6.90 12.50 -9.55
CA GLY A 14 -8.14 12.46 -8.76
C GLY A 14 -8.48 11.04 -8.27
N ALA A 15 -8.35 10.04 -9.15
CA ALA A 15 -8.57 8.64 -8.80
C ALA A 15 -7.56 8.15 -7.75
N VAL A 16 -6.27 8.48 -7.88
CA VAL A 16 -5.24 8.09 -6.90
C VAL A 16 -5.45 8.78 -5.55
N LEU A 17 -5.93 10.04 -5.53
CA LEU A 17 -6.31 10.71 -4.28
C LEU A 17 -7.50 10.01 -3.60
N LEU A 18 -8.50 9.56 -4.37
CA LEU A 18 -9.59 8.72 -3.85
C LEU A 18 -9.05 7.39 -3.29
N ALA A 19 -8.15 6.74 -4.00
CA ALA A 19 -7.50 5.52 -3.52
C ALA A 19 -6.72 5.77 -2.21
N ALA A 20 -6.04 6.91 -2.10
CA ALA A 20 -5.32 7.33 -0.90
C ALA A 20 -6.28 7.60 0.28
N LEU A 21 -7.44 8.20 0.04
CA LEU A 21 -8.49 8.39 1.05
C LEU A 21 -9.04 7.05 1.53
N LEU A 22 -9.41 6.14 0.62
CA LEU A 22 -9.85 4.78 0.96
C LEU A 22 -8.79 4.05 1.79
N HIS A 23 -7.51 4.17 1.38
CA HIS A 23 -6.39 3.58 2.10
C HIS A 23 -6.24 4.15 3.52
N ALA A 24 -6.35 5.46 3.70
CA ALA A 24 -6.30 6.09 5.00
C ALA A 24 -7.49 5.68 5.89
N SER A 25 -8.69 5.58 5.31
CA SER A 25 -9.92 5.25 6.03
C SER A 25 -9.89 3.85 6.63
N TRP A 26 -9.51 2.82 5.84
CA TRP A 26 -9.44 1.48 6.38
C TRP A 26 -8.28 1.31 7.38
N ASN A 27 -7.15 1.99 7.16
CA ASN A 27 -6.05 1.99 8.14
C ASN A 27 -6.44 2.63 9.48
N ALA A 28 -7.23 3.72 9.46
CA ALA A 28 -7.76 4.30 10.69
C ALA A 28 -8.66 3.31 11.46
N LEU A 29 -9.46 2.53 10.72
CA LEU A 29 -10.28 1.47 11.31
C LEU A 29 -9.43 0.35 11.94
N LEU A 30 -8.30 -0.02 11.32
CA LEU A 30 -7.37 -1.01 11.85
C LEU A 30 -6.77 -0.60 13.20
N LYS A 31 -6.36 0.66 13.32
CA LYS A 31 -5.71 1.19 14.52
C LYS A 31 -6.57 1.03 15.79
N SER A 32 -7.89 0.87 15.64
CA SER A 32 -8.83 0.74 16.75
C SER A 32 -9.07 -0.70 17.23
N ARG A 33 -8.44 -1.73 16.64
CA ARG A 33 -8.75 -3.15 16.89
C ARG A 33 -7.51 -3.96 17.27
N GLY A 34 -7.63 -4.73 18.35
CA GLY A 34 -6.53 -5.28 19.16
C GLY A 34 -5.48 -6.20 18.52
N ASP A 35 -5.79 -7.05 17.52
CA ASP A 35 -4.82 -7.99 16.94
C ASP A 35 -4.49 -7.66 15.47
N PRO A 36 -3.31 -7.05 15.19
CA PRO A 36 -2.94 -6.64 13.83
C PRO A 36 -2.90 -7.78 12.83
N PHE A 37 -2.54 -9.00 13.26
CA PHE A 37 -2.50 -10.17 12.38
C PHE A 37 -3.92 -10.57 11.95
N LEU A 38 -4.83 -10.79 12.90
CA LEU A 38 -6.21 -11.18 12.58
C LEU A 38 -6.95 -10.12 11.78
N VAL A 39 -6.70 -8.85 12.07
CA VAL A 39 -7.27 -7.74 11.29
C VAL A 39 -6.72 -7.74 9.86
N SER A 40 -5.42 -7.96 9.65
CA SER A 40 -4.84 -8.06 8.31
C SER A 40 -5.42 -9.22 7.52
N VAL A 41 -5.65 -10.38 8.18
CA VAL A 41 -6.34 -11.54 7.59
C VAL A 41 -7.75 -11.16 7.16
N LEU A 42 -8.52 -10.47 8.01
CA LEU A 42 -9.89 -10.06 7.69
C LEU A 42 -9.97 -9.10 6.51
N VAL A 43 -9.08 -8.11 6.48
CA VAL A 43 -9.03 -7.12 5.39
C VAL A 43 -8.67 -7.79 4.06
N LEU A 44 -7.65 -8.64 4.07
CA LEU A 44 -7.19 -9.29 2.85
C LEU A 44 -8.20 -10.35 2.36
N ALA A 45 -8.66 -11.23 3.24
CA ALA A 45 -9.65 -12.25 2.90
C ALA A 45 -11.00 -11.63 2.54
N GLY A 46 -11.45 -10.61 3.29
CA GLY A 46 -12.68 -9.87 3.01
C GLY A 46 -12.64 -9.18 1.65
N GLY A 47 -11.54 -8.48 1.33
CA GLY A 47 -11.33 -7.89 0.01
C GLY A 47 -11.30 -8.94 -1.10
N GLY A 48 -10.62 -10.07 -0.89
CA GLY A 48 -10.58 -11.19 -1.83
C GLY A 48 -11.97 -11.80 -2.08
N LEU A 49 -12.75 -12.03 -1.03
CA LEU A 49 -14.11 -12.56 -1.15
C LEU A 49 -15.07 -11.59 -1.84
N ILE A 50 -15.03 -10.29 -1.48
CA ILE A 50 -15.80 -9.24 -2.16
C ILE A 50 -15.41 -9.19 -3.64
N GLY A 51 -14.11 -9.21 -3.94
CA GLY A 51 -13.61 -9.25 -5.31
C GLY A 51 -14.08 -10.47 -6.08
N ALA A 52 -14.07 -11.65 -5.45
CA ALA A 52 -14.52 -12.91 -6.08
C ALA A 52 -15.96 -12.83 -6.57
N LEU A 53 -16.84 -12.09 -5.87
CA LEU A 53 -18.22 -11.83 -6.34
C LEU A 53 -18.25 -11.01 -7.63
N GLY A 54 -17.19 -10.24 -7.91
CA GLY A 54 -17.03 -9.46 -9.15
C GLY A 54 -16.46 -10.26 -10.33
N LEU A 55 -15.83 -11.42 -10.10
CA LEU A 55 -15.17 -12.20 -11.18
C LEU A 55 -16.09 -12.55 -12.36
N PRO A 56 -17.39 -12.92 -12.17
CA PRO A 56 -18.27 -13.20 -13.29
C PRO A 56 -18.55 -12.00 -14.21
N PHE A 57 -18.28 -10.77 -13.73
CA PHE A 57 -18.59 -9.52 -14.43
C PHE A 57 -17.36 -8.87 -15.10
N VAL A 58 -16.18 -9.47 -14.95
CA VAL A 58 -14.93 -8.96 -15.51
C VAL A 58 -14.24 -9.98 -16.39
N ALA A 59 -13.59 -9.53 -17.46
CA ALA A 59 -12.80 -10.42 -18.30
C ALA A 59 -11.64 -11.04 -17.50
N ALA A 60 -11.36 -12.32 -17.71
CA ALA A 60 -10.23 -13.00 -17.08
C ALA A 60 -8.90 -12.33 -17.44
N PRO A 61 -7.91 -12.34 -16.54
CA PRO A 61 -6.59 -11.81 -16.83
C PRO A 61 -5.94 -12.61 -17.97
N ALA A 62 -5.28 -11.92 -18.90
CA ALA A 62 -4.56 -12.58 -19.97
C ALA A 62 -3.47 -13.54 -19.44
N PRO A 63 -3.21 -14.66 -20.13
CA PRO A 63 -2.24 -15.68 -19.68
C PRO A 63 -0.86 -15.11 -19.31
N ALA A 64 -0.41 -14.08 -20.03
CA ALA A 64 0.88 -13.41 -19.80
C ALA A 64 0.99 -12.72 -18.42
N SER A 65 -0.13 -12.49 -17.71
CA SER A 65 -0.12 -11.84 -16.40
C SER A 65 -0.10 -12.83 -15.22
N TRP A 66 -0.42 -14.10 -15.42
CA TRP A 66 -0.47 -15.10 -14.36
C TRP A 66 0.85 -15.32 -13.61
N PRO A 67 2.04 -15.32 -14.26
CA PRO A 67 3.30 -15.39 -13.54
C PRO A 67 3.50 -14.22 -12.58
N PHE A 68 3.03 -13.01 -12.95
CA PHE A 68 3.09 -11.83 -12.09
C PHE A 68 2.12 -11.94 -10.91
N ILE A 69 0.91 -12.45 -11.13
CA ILE A 69 -0.07 -12.73 -10.05
C ILE A 69 0.53 -13.71 -9.04
N ALA A 70 1.11 -14.83 -9.50
CA ALA A 70 1.72 -15.82 -8.64
C ALA A 70 2.92 -15.27 -7.87
N LEU A 71 3.82 -14.54 -8.54
CA LEU A 71 5.00 -13.93 -7.92
C LEU A 71 4.59 -12.85 -6.90
N SER A 72 3.65 -11.98 -7.27
CA SER A 72 3.11 -10.97 -6.34
C SER A 72 2.48 -11.62 -5.12
N GLY A 73 1.68 -12.67 -5.30
CA GLY A 73 1.11 -13.44 -4.19
C GLY A 73 2.16 -13.99 -3.23
N ALA A 74 3.25 -14.55 -3.76
CA ALA A 74 4.37 -15.05 -2.95
C ALA A 74 5.07 -13.91 -2.18
N VAL A 75 5.32 -12.77 -2.84
CA VAL A 75 5.93 -11.59 -2.19
C VAL A 75 4.99 -11.02 -1.13
N HIS A 76 3.68 -11.03 -1.33
CA HIS A 76 2.71 -10.58 -0.32
C HIS A 76 2.73 -11.46 0.95
N VAL A 77 2.94 -12.77 0.83
CA VAL A 77 3.11 -13.63 2.02
C VAL A 77 4.34 -13.19 2.83
N VAL A 78 5.47 -12.93 2.16
CA VAL A 78 6.69 -12.43 2.81
C VAL A 78 6.45 -11.04 3.41
N TYR A 79 5.77 -10.16 2.68
CA TYR A 79 5.38 -8.82 3.16
C TYR A 79 4.59 -8.89 4.48
N TYR A 80 3.54 -9.73 4.54
CA TYR A 80 2.73 -9.84 5.76
C TYR A 80 3.53 -10.42 6.93
N ALA A 81 4.40 -11.39 6.70
CA ALA A 81 5.28 -11.94 7.73
C ALA A 81 6.23 -10.88 8.28
N LEU A 82 6.90 -10.11 7.41
CA LEU A 82 7.80 -9.03 7.78
C LEU A 82 7.07 -7.88 8.48
N MET A 83 5.88 -7.51 8.02
CA MET A 83 5.05 -6.48 8.62
C MET A 83 4.65 -6.84 10.06
N VAL A 84 4.22 -8.08 10.28
CA VAL A 84 3.89 -8.55 11.64
C VAL A 84 5.12 -8.49 12.55
N GLU A 85 6.29 -8.93 12.06
CA GLU A 85 7.53 -8.89 12.84
C GLU A 85 8.01 -7.45 13.08
N THR A 86 7.82 -6.57 12.11
CA THR A 86 8.12 -5.14 12.27
C THR A 86 7.31 -4.53 13.42
N TYR A 87 6.01 -4.80 13.48
CA TYR A 87 5.14 -4.27 14.54
C TYR A 87 5.36 -4.95 15.90
N ARG A 88 5.85 -6.17 15.93
CA ARG A 88 6.25 -6.85 17.17
C ARG A 88 7.57 -6.32 17.73
N SER A 89 8.48 -5.90 16.87
CA SER A 89 9.84 -5.49 17.25
C SER A 89 9.92 -4.06 17.79
N GLY A 90 8.91 -3.22 17.58
CA GLY A 90 8.94 -1.82 18.04
C GLY A 90 7.68 -1.03 17.75
N GLU A 91 7.77 0.27 18.01
CA GLU A 91 6.65 1.19 17.87
C GLU A 91 6.31 1.45 16.41
N MET A 92 5.01 1.43 16.09
CA MET A 92 4.47 1.73 14.77
C MET A 92 4.82 3.16 14.32
N SER A 93 4.91 4.11 15.26
CA SER A 93 5.30 5.49 15.01
C SER A 93 6.70 5.64 14.41
N HIS A 94 7.60 4.69 14.70
CA HIS A 94 8.94 4.60 14.15
C HIS A 94 8.99 3.79 12.85
N ALA A 95 8.37 2.62 12.83
CA ALA A 95 8.44 1.68 11.70
C ALA A 95 7.66 2.15 10.48
N TYR A 96 6.44 2.68 10.68
CA TYR A 96 5.53 3.04 9.61
C TYR A 96 6.07 4.13 8.65
N PRO A 97 6.62 5.27 9.16
CA PRO A 97 7.21 6.26 8.26
C PRO A 97 8.38 5.72 7.46
N LEU A 98 9.20 4.85 8.06
CA LEU A 98 10.34 4.26 7.37
C LEU A 98 9.90 3.33 6.23
N MET A 99 8.93 2.44 6.48
CA MET A 99 8.37 1.56 5.44
C MET A 99 7.75 2.37 4.30
N ARG A 100 6.92 3.36 4.64
CA ARG A 100 6.13 4.12 3.66
C ARG A 100 6.95 5.16 2.90
N GLY A 101 7.92 5.79 3.55
CA GLY A 101 8.79 6.77 2.89
C GLY A 101 9.87 6.13 2.01
N SER A 102 10.35 4.92 2.37
CA SER A 102 11.39 4.23 1.60
C SER A 102 10.84 3.48 0.39
N ALA A 103 9.64 2.87 0.49
CA ALA A 103 9.11 2.01 -0.57
C ALA A 103 8.94 2.73 -1.92
N PRO A 104 8.31 3.91 -2.06
CA PRO A 104 8.18 4.58 -3.35
C PRO A 104 9.52 5.04 -3.93
N LEU A 105 10.48 5.40 -3.08
CA LEU A 105 11.84 5.71 -3.51
C LEU A 105 12.51 4.49 -4.15
N LEU A 106 12.38 3.32 -3.51
CA LEU A 106 12.89 2.05 -4.05
C LEU A 106 12.18 1.69 -5.37
N VAL A 107 10.86 1.90 -5.48
CA VAL A 107 10.12 1.73 -6.74
C VAL A 107 10.69 2.64 -7.82
N ALA A 108 10.92 3.93 -7.51
CA ALA A 108 11.46 4.89 -8.48
C ALA A 108 12.85 4.49 -8.98
N LEU A 109 13.72 4.02 -8.09
CA LEU A 109 15.05 3.52 -8.43
C LEU A 109 15.00 2.23 -9.25
N ALA A 110 14.06 1.33 -8.95
CA ALA A 110 13.92 0.03 -9.61
C ALA A 110 13.16 0.12 -10.96
N SER A 111 12.36 1.16 -11.18
CA SER A 111 11.52 1.26 -12.38
C SER A 111 12.32 1.32 -13.68
N ALA A 112 13.39 2.10 -13.73
CA ALA A 112 14.20 2.21 -14.95
C ALA A 112 14.80 0.87 -15.39
N PRO A 113 15.53 0.11 -14.54
CA PRO A 113 16.11 -1.18 -14.95
C PRO A 113 15.08 -2.29 -15.14
N LEU A 114 13.93 -2.29 -14.43
CA LEU A 114 12.99 -3.41 -14.46
C LEU A 114 11.81 -3.20 -15.40
N THR A 115 11.35 -1.97 -15.59
CA THR A 115 10.18 -1.66 -16.44
C THR A 115 10.52 -0.77 -17.64
N GLY A 116 11.75 -0.24 -17.70
CA GLY A 116 12.16 0.71 -18.74
C GLY A 116 11.60 2.13 -18.56
N GLU A 117 10.86 2.37 -17.48
CA GLU A 117 10.28 3.69 -17.19
C GLU A 117 11.36 4.66 -16.67
N ARG A 118 11.42 5.84 -17.26
CA ARG A 118 12.33 6.90 -16.81
C ARG A 118 11.54 8.08 -16.29
N LEU A 119 11.79 8.46 -15.03
CA LEU A 119 11.22 9.66 -14.44
C LEU A 119 12.00 10.90 -14.92
N GLY A 120 11.27 11.96 -15.26
CA GLY A 120 11.85 13.28 -15.51
C GLY A 120 12.34 13.96 -14.22
N GLY A 121 13.12 15.03 -14.35
CA GLY A 121 13.67 15.78 -13.19
C GLY A 121 12.58 16.29 -12.24
N GLY A 122 11.47 16.80 -12.76
CA GLY A 122 10.32 17.23 -11.95
C GLY A 122 9.67 16.09 -11.18
N GLN A 123 9.55 14.90 -11.79
CA GLN A 123 9.01 13.70 -11.13
C GLN A 123 9.95 13.19 -10.03
N TRP A 124 11.27 13.25 -10.24
CA TRP A 124 12.24 12.94 -9.19
C TRP A 124 12.17 13.91 -8.01
N LEU A 125 12.01 15.21 -8.29
CA LEU A 125 11.77 16.21 -7.24
C LEU A 125 10.49 15.89 -6.46
N ALA A 126 9.41 15.55 -7.14
CA ALA A 126 8.14 15.17 -6.51
C ALA A 126 8.28 13.93 -5.61
N VAL A 127 8.95 12.87 -6.09
CA VAL A 127 9.26 11.67 -5.30
C VAL A 127 10.10 12.04 -4.09
N GLY A 128 11.13 12.89 -4.27
CA GLY A 128 11.99 13.37 -3.19
C GLY A 128 11.24 14.14 -2.11
N LEU A 129 10.32 15.03 -2.49
CA LEU A 129 9.46 15.78 -1.56
C LEU A 129 8.52 14.85 -0.78
N ILE A 130 7.85 13.91 -1.46
CA ILE A 130 6.93 12.97 -0.82
C ILE A 130 7.67 12.06 0.14
N CYS A 131 8.70 11.36 -0.32
CA CYS A 131 9.45 10.40 0.48
C CYS A 131 10.23 11.10 1.59
N GLY A 132 10.87 12.23 1.29
CA GLY A 132 11.63 13.03 2.25
C GLY A 132 10.76 13.59 3.37
N GLY A 133 9.55 14.06 3.05
CA GLY A 133 8.57 14.50 4.04
C GLY A 133 8.18 13.39 5.01
N ILE A 134 7.94 12.18 4.50
CA ILE A 134 7.59 11.03 5.34
C ILE A 134 8.79 10.56 6.16
N LEU A 135 9.99 10.48 5.56
CA LEU A 135 11.21 10.06 6.25
C LEU A 135 11.65 11.05 7.33
N ALA A 136 11.35 12.35 7.16
CA ALA A 136 11.60 13.35 8.19
C ALA A 136 10.85 13.04 9.50
N MET A 137 9.66 12.43 9.43
CA MET A 137 8.95 11.98 10.62
C MET A 137 9.71 10.86 11.37
N TYR A 138 10.41 9.99 10.64
CA TYR A 138 11.25 8.97 11.25
C TYR A 138 12.40 9.58 12.05
N MET A 139 13.02 10.64 11.54
CA MET A 139 14.15 11.29 12.20
C MET A 139 13.76 12.00 13.51
N THR A 140 12.49 12.40 13.64
CA THR A 140 11.98 13.00 14.88
C THR A 140 11.59 11.98 15.94
N ALA A 141 11.34 10.72 15.55
CA ALA A 141 11.01 9.60 16.43
C ALA A 141 12.33 8.94 16.94
N ARG A 142 13.03 9.60 17.87
CA ARG A 142 14.31 9.09 18.39
C ARG A 142 14.13 7.80 19.20
N ALA A 143 14.81 6.73 18.76
CA ALA A 143 15.09 5.57 19.60
C ALA A 143 16.50 5.05 19.30
N ALA A 144 17.43 5.28 20.21
CA ALA A 144 18.83 4.85 20.13
C ALA A 144 19.08 3.47 20.78
N SER A 145 18.07 2.59 20.81
CA SER A 145 18.18 1.27 21.45
C SER A 145 18.46 0.15 20.43
N GLN A 146 18.96 -1.00 20.91
CA GLN A 146 19.13 -2.19 20.07
C GLN A 146 17.79 -2.69 19.50
N ALA A 147 16.70 -2.52 20.21
CA ALA A 147 15.35 -2.80 19.72
C ALA A 147 15.00 -1.93 18.51
N ALA A 148 15.39 -0.65 18.51
CA ALA A 148 15.18 0.25 17.39
C ALA A 148 15.93 -0.20 16.12
N ARG A 149 17.13 -0.75 16.23
CA ARG A 149 17.89 -1.29 15.07
C ARG A 149 17.18 -2.49 14.43
N ARG A 150 16.63 -3.40 15.24
CA ARG A 150 15.86 -4.55 14.77
C ARG A 150 14.59 -4.07 14.03
N THR A 151 13.85 -3.16 14.63
CA THR A 151 12.65 -2.56 14.04
C THR A 151 12.97 -1.86 12.72
N THR A 152 14.06 -1.09 12.67
CA THR A 152 14.55 -0.43 11.45
C THR A 152 14.86 -1.45 10.35
N ALA A 153 15.57 -2.54 10.67
CA ALA A 153 15.91 -3.57 9.70
C ALA A 153 14.65 -4.24 9.12
N PHE A 154 13.70 -4.64 9.97
CA PHE A 154 12.44 -5.21 9.50
C PHE A 154 11.59 -4.21 8.71
N ALA A 155 11.57 -2.93 9.10
CA ALA A 155 10.87 -1.89 8.37
C ALA A 155 11.46 -1.68 6.96
N LEU A 156 12.79 -1.67 6.81
CA LEU A 156 13.45 -1.58 5.50
C LEU A 156 13.23 -2.83 4.65
N LEU A 157 13.31 -4.03 5.22
CA LEU A 157 12.97 -5.26 4.52
C LEU A 157 11.51 -5.26 4.04
N THR A 158 10.59 -4.77 4.89
CA THR A 158 9.19 -4.59 4.51
C THR A 158 9.05 -3.56 3.37
N ALA A 159 9.80 -2.44 3.41
CA ALA A 159 9.82 -1.48 2.30
C ALA A 159 10.33 -2.10 0.99
N CYS A 160 11.34 -2.96 1.04
CA CYS A 160 11.82 -3.70 -0.13
C CYS A 160 10.73 -4.64 -0.69
N THR A 161 9.99 -5.35 0.16
CA THR A 161 8.88 -6.19 -0.33
C THR A 161 7.74 -5.38 -0.91
N ILE A 162 7.42 -4.20 -0.32
CA ILE A 162 6.44 -3.26 -0.88
C ILE A 162 6.89 -2.79 -2.27
N ALA A 163 8.15 -2.41 -2.42
CA ALA A 163 8.69 -2.00 -3.72
C ALA A 163 8.65 -3.15 -4.73
N ALA A 164 9.03 -4.37 -4.32
CA ALA A 164 9.05 -5.55 -5.17
C ALA A 164 7.65 -5.87 -5.71
N TYR A 165 6.64 -6.05 -4.83
CA TYR A 165 5.29 -6.34 -5.33
C TYR A 165 4.71 -5.18 -6.14
N THR A 166 5.02 -3.92 -5.81
CA THR A 166 4.52 -2.77 -6.57
C THR A 166 5.04 -2.77 -8.01
N VAL A 167 6.32 -3.07 -8.22
CA VAL A 167 6.89 -3.18 -9.58
C VAL A 167 6.36 -4.41 -10.33
N ILE A 168 6.25 -5.56 -9.65
CA ILE A 168 5.68 -6.79 -10.19
C ILE A 168 4.24 -6.54 -10.64
N ASP A 169 3.42 -5.95 -9.77
CA ASP A 169 2.01 -5.67 -10.05
C ASP A 169 1.82 -4.63 -11.14
N GLY A 170 2.65 -3.58 -11.16
CA GLY A 170 2.67 -2.61 -12.24
C GLY A 170 2.98 -3.23 -13.60
N ALA A 171 3.94 -4.15 -13.65
CA ALA A 171 4.28 -4.90 -14.86
C ALA A 171 3.20 -5.92 -15.24
N GLY A 172 2.60 -6.60 -14.26
CA GLY A 172 1.59 -7.63 -14.44
C GLY A 172 0.24 -7.05 -14.87
N VAL A 173 -0.23 -5.97 -14.23
CA VAL A 173 -1.52 -5.36 -14.56
C VAL A 173 -1.56 -4.82 -16.00
N ARG A 174 -0.45 -4.30 -16.50
CA ARG A 174 -0.33 -3.84 -17.91
C ARG A 174 -0.41 -4.98 -18.92
N ARG A 175 -0.09 -6.20 -18.51
CA ARG A 175 -0.19 -7.40 -19.34
C ARG A 175 -1.52 -8.14 -19.20
N SER A 176 -2.32 -7.74 -18.22
CA SER A 176 -3.54 -8.48 -17.85
C SER A 176 -4.70 -8.25 -18.81
N GLY A 177 -4.76 -7.10 -19.47
CA GLY A 177 -5.95 -6.68 -20.23
C GLY A 177 -7.18 -6.40 -19.35
N SER A 178 -7.13 -6.75 -18.07
CA SER A 178 -8.23 -6.58 -17.09
C SER A 178 -7.66 -6.21 -15.71
N PRO A 179 -7.43 -4.91 -15.42
CA PRO A 179 -6.89 -4.46 -14.14
C PRO A 179 -7.76 -4.90 -12.94
N ALA A 180 -9.08 -4.92 -13.13
CA ALA A 180 -10.02 -5.35 -12.10
C ALA A 180 -9.80 -6.83 -11.74
N ALA A 181 -9.82 -7.73 -12.74
CA ALA A 181 -9.59 -9.15 -12.50
C ALA A 181 -8.20 -9.43 -11.93
N TYR A 182 -7.16 -8.73 -12.42
CA TYR A 182 -5.81 -8.84 -11.88
C TYR A 182 -5.81 -8.52 -10.38
N THR A 183 -6.43 -7.39 -9.99
CA THR A 183 -6.51 -6.98 -8.59
C THR A 183 -7.26 -7.99 -7.74
N ILE A 184 -8.38 -8.52 -8.24
CA ILE A 184 -9.16 -9.54 -7.52
C ILE A 184 -8.28 -10.75 -7.21
N TRP A 185 -7.54 -11.26 -8.19
CA TRP A 185 -6.70 -12.45 -8.01
C TRP A 185 -5.55 -12.24 -7.02
N ILE A 186 -4.90 -11.07 -7.01
CA ILE A 186 -3.84 -10.76 -6.04
C ILE A 186 -4.36 -10.49 -4.62
N PHE A 187 -5.67 -10.29 -4.43
CA PHE A 187 -6.31 -10.28 -3.12
C PHE A 187 -6.81 -11.67 -2.74
N LEU A 188 -7.42 -12.38 -3.67
CA LEU A 188 -8.06 -13.67 -3.42
C LEU A 188 -7.05 -14.75 -3.03
N LEU A 189 -5.98 -14.92 -3.81
CA LEU A 189 -5.00 -15.98 -3.56
C LEU A 189 -4.30 -15.83 -2.20
N PRO A 190 -3.64 -14.70 -1.86
CA PRO A 190 -3.04 -14.56 -0.54
C PRO A 190 -4.08 -14.41 0.57
N GLY A 191 -5.29 -13.88 0.28
CA GLY A 191 -6.38 -13.79 1.26
C GLY A 191 -6.86 -15.15 1.73
N VAL A 192 -7.08 -16.07 0.81
CA VAL A 192 -7.42 -17.47 1.14
C VAL A 192 -6.26 -18.13 1.89
N GLY A 193 -5.03 -17.99 1.42
CA GLY A 193 -3.84 -18.53 2.08
C GLY A 193 -3.68 -18.03 3.53
N MET A 194 -3.82 -16.73 3.75
CA MET A 194 -3.74 -16.12 5.08
C MET A 194 -4.89 -16.56 5.99
N LEU A 195 -6.10 -16.68 5.46
CA LEU A 195 -7.25 -17.18 6.22
C LEU A 195 -7.05 -18.64 6.64
N VAL A 196 -6.63 -19.49 5.71
CA VAL A 196 -6.32 -20.89 6.01
C VAL A 196 -5.20 -20.97 7.06
N TRP A 197 -4.13 -20.20 6.91
CA TRP A 197 -3.04 -20.15 7.89
C TRP A 197 -3.52 -19.71 9.27
N ALA A 198 -4.36 -18.67 9.36
CA ALA A 198 -4.94 -18.22 10.62
C ALA A 198 -5.83 -19.29 11.27
N LEU A 199 -6.66 -19.98 10.48
CA LEU A 199 -7.52 -21.06 10.96
C LEU A 199 -6.70 -22.27 11.49
N VAL A 200 -5.63 -22.64 10.78
CA VAL A 200 -4.75 -23.74 11.23
C VAL A 200 -4.00 -23.37 12.51
N ARG A 201 -3.54 -22.12 12.63
CA ARG A 201 -2.74 -21.67 13.78
C ARG A 201 -3.55 -21.29 15.00
N ARG A 202 -4.71 -20.64 14.80
CA ARG A 202 -5.53 -20.08 15.88
C ARG A 202 -6.95 -20.61 15.94
N GLY A 203 -7.38 -21.46 15.00
CA GLY A 203 -8.64 -22.20 15.02
C GLY A 203 -9.85 -21.36 15.45
N ARG A 204 -10.43 -21.71 16.60
CA ARG A 204 -11.64 -21.06 17.15
C ARG A 204 -11.47 -19.55 17.42
N GLU A 205 -10.25 -19.10 17.73
CA GLU A 205 -9.98 -17.66 17.95
C GLU A 205 -10.22 -16.88 16.67
N THR A 206 -9.69 -17.37 15.53
CA THR A 206 -9.93 -16.78 14.20
C THR A 206 -11.42 -16.69 13.88
N VAL A 207 -12.17 -17.77 14.11
CA VAL A 207 -13.61 -17.80 13.84
C VAL A 207 -14.37 -16.79 14.71
N ARG A 208 -14.09 -16.75 16.02
CA ARG A 208 -14.72 -15.80 16.95
C ARG A 208 -14.37 -14.36 16.60
N PHE A 209 -13.10 -14.10 16.29
CA PHE A 209 -12.64 -12.76 15.89
C PHE A 209 -13.32 -12.31 14.59
N THR A 210 -13.42 -13.19 13.59
CA THR A 210 -14.12 -12.91 12.33
C THR A 210 -15.58 -12.58 12.57
N ALA A 211 -16.29 -13.39 13.33
CA ALA A 211 -17.70 -13.17 13.64
C ALA A 211 -17.96 -11.83 14.37
N ALA A 212 -17.08 -11.48 15.30
CA ALA A 212 -17.18 -10.23 16.06
C ALA A 212 -16.77 -8.98 15.23
N ASN A 213 -16.00 -9.14 14.14
CA ASN A 213 -15.42 -8.06 13.35
C ASN A 213 -15.78 -8.13 11.85
N LEU A 214 -16.92 -8.69 11.50
CA LEU A 214 -17.35 -8.85 10.10
C LEU A 214 -17.37 -7.52 9.33
N HIS A 215 -17.75 -6.42 9.99
CA HIS A 215 -17.72 -5.07 9.42
C HIS A 215 -16.31 -4.63 9.01
N VAL A 216 -15.25 -5.13 9.69
CA VAL A 216 -13.85 -4.87 9.31
C VAL A 216 -13.51 -5.62 8.02
N ALA A 217 -13.98 -6.87 7.87
CA ALA A 217 -13.79 -7.63 6.64
C ALA A 217 -14.51 -6.96 5.46
N LEU A 218 -15.74 -6.51 5.66
CA LEU A 218 -16.55 -5.89 4.61
C LEU A 218 -16.03 -4.50 4.24
N PHE A 219 -16.00 -3.59 5.21
CA PHE A 219 -15.60 -2.19 4.94
C PHE A 219 -14.10 -2.07 4.71
N GLY A 220 -13.28 -2.64 5.61
CA GLY A 220 -11.81 -2.60 5.48
C GLY A 220 -11.33 -3.36 4.24
N GLY A 221 -11.89 -4.55 3.99
CA GLY A 221 -11.59 -5.36 2.81
C GLY A 221 -12.01 -4.67 1.52
N GLY A 222 -13.24 -4.16 1.46
CA GLY A 222 -13.75 -3.44 0.29
C GLY A 222 -12.97 -2.16 0.00
N ALA A 223 -12.66 -1.35 1.02
CA ALA A 223 -11.87 -0.13 0.87
C ALA A 223 -10.42 -0.44 0.45
N SER A 224 -9.82 -1.50 0.99
CA SER A 224 -8.47 -1.93 0.63
C SER A 224 -8.41 -2.43 -0.82
N LEU A 225 -9.36 -3.30 -1.22
CA LEU A 225 -9.50 -3.78 -2.59
C LEU A 225 -9.70 -2.61 -3.56
N GLY A 226 -10.65 -1.71 -3.27
CA GLY A 226 -10.95 -0.55 -4.10
C GLY A 226 -9.77 0.40 -4.24
N ALA A 227 -9.08 0.72 -3.13
CA ALA A 227 -7.88 1.54 -3.16
C ALA A 227 -6.78 0.93 -4.03
N TYR A 228 -6.58 -0.38 -3.97
CA TYR A 228 -5.55 -1.04 -4.75
C TYR A 228 -5.96 -1.24 -6.21
N ALA A 229 -7.23 -1.51 -6.48
CA ALA A 229 -7.77 -1.59 -7.84
C ALA A 229 -7.60 -0.27 -8.61
N ILE A 230 -7.91 0.85 -7.95
CA ILE A 230 -7.68 2.19 -8.52
C ILE A 230 -6.19 2.42 -8.77
N ALA A 231 -5.32 2.05 -7.82
CA ALA A 231 -3.88 2.22 -7.98
C ALA A 231 -3.32 1.40 -9.14
N LEU A 232 -3.70 0.14 -9.27
CA LEU A 232 -3.25 -0.72 -10.37
C LEU A 232 -3.80 -0.26 -11.72
N TRP A 233 -5.05 0.16 -11.77
CA TRP A 233 -5.59 0.80 -12.96
C TRP A 233 -4.80 2.06 -13.32
N ALA A 234 -4.50 2.94 -12.35
CA ALA A 234 -3.70 4.14 -12.56
C ALA A 234 -2.28 3.83 -13.09
N MET A 235 -1.68 2.71 -12.67
CA MET A 235 -0.38 2.23 -13.18
C MET A 235 -0.45 1.80 -14.66
N THR A 236 -1.63 1.58 -15.23
CA THR A 236 -1.79 1.40 -16.68
C THR A 236 -1.82 2.72 -17.46
N GLN A 237 -2.04 3.85 -16.77
CA GLN A 237 -2.19 5.18 -17.36
C GLN A 237 -0.99 6.11 -17.12
N ALA A 238 -0.14 5.80 -16.13
CA ALA A 238 0.99 6.64 -15.72
C ALA A 238 2.15 5.77 -15.19
N PRO A 239 3.38 6.32 -15.04
CA PRO A 239 4.52 5.57 -14.52
C PRO A 239 4.24 4.97 -13.15
N VAL A 240 4.67 3.71 -12.95
CA VAL A 240 4.47 2.96 -11.69
C VAL A 240 5.03 3.73 -10.50
N ALA A 241 6.22 4.31 -10.64
CA ALA A 241 6.86 5.07 -9.58
C ALA A 241 6.09 6.35 -9.22
N ALA A 242 5.51 7.05 -10.21
CA ALA A 242 4.69 8.23 -9.98
C ALA A 242 3.42 7.88 -9.18
N ILE A 243 2.75 6.80 -9.58
CA ILE A 243 1.55 6.32 -8.86
C ILE A 243 1.91 5.83 -7.46
N ALA A 244 3.01 5.08 -7.30
CA ALA A 244 3.48 4.63 -5.99
C ALA A 244 3.74 5.82 -5.04
N ALA A 245 4.40 6.88 -5.51
CA ALA A 245 4.63 8.09 -4.72
C ALA A 245 3.33 8.83 -4.40
N LEU A 246 2.44 9.02 -5.37
CA LEU A 246 1.16 9.70 -5.16
C LEU A 246 0.25 8.96 -4.16
N ARG A 247 0.32 7.63 -4.06
CA ARG A 247 -0.42 6.87 -3.04
C ARG A 247 -0.05 7.27 -1.61
N GLU A 248 1.14 7.81 -1.40
CA GLU A 248 1.57 8.29 -0.08
C GLU A 248 0.82 9.57 0.37
N THR A 249 0.07 10.22 -0.52
CA THR A 249 -0.89 11.26 -0.12
C THR A 249 -1.93 10.75 0.87
N SER A 250 -2.05 9.43 1.05
CA SER A 250 -2.84 8.83 2.13
C SER A 250 -2.47 9.35 3.53
N ILE A 251 -1.24 9.81 3.72
CA ILE A 251 -0.79 10.42 4.98
C ILE A 251 -1.50 11.77 5.26
N LEU A 252 -1.87 12.52 4.20
CA LEU A 252 -2.66 13.75 4.31
C LEU A 252 -4.04 13.44 4.88
N PHE A 253 -4.71 12.44 4.29
CA PHE A 253 -6.04 11.99 4.74
C PHE A 253 -5.99 11.37 6.13
N ALA A 254 -4.97 10.55 6.43
CA ALA A 254 -4.77 9.98 7.76
C ALA A 254 -4.54 11.08 8.82
N THR A 255 -3.81 12.13 8.47
CA THR A 255 -3.59 13.28 9.36
C THR A 255 -4.88 14.08 9.58
N ALA A 256 -5.67 14.29 8.51
CA ALA A 256 -6.98 14.94 8.61
C ALA A 256 -7.97 14.10 9.44
N ILE A 257 -8.04 12.78 9.22
CA ILE A 257 -8.88 11.87 10.02
C ILE A 257 -8.47 11.91 11.49
N ALA A 258 -7.17 11.86 11.80
CA ALA A 258 -6.66 11.94 13.16
C ALA A 258 -7.08 13.25 13.85
N ALA A 259 -6.93 14.39 13.16
CA ALA A 259 -7.28 15.70 13.71
C ALA A 259 -8.80 15.91 13.85
N LEU A 260 -9.57 15.63 12.79
CA LEU A 260 -10.97 16.03 12.70
C LEU A 260 -11.94 14.99 13.27
N VAL A 261 -11.66 13.69 13.06
CA VAL A 261 -12.54 12.60 13.46
C VAL A 261 -12.12 12.04 14.83
N LEU A 262 -10.82 11.73 14.99
CA LEU A 262 -10.30 11.16 16.24
C LEU A 262 -9.94 12.22 17.28
N ARG A 263 -9.95 13.51 16.89
CA ARG A 263 -9.60 14.66 17.74
C ARG A 263 -8.23 14.53 18.42
N GLU A 264 -7.30 13.85 17.73
CA GLU A 264 -5.91 13.72 18.19
C GLU A 264 -5.15 15.04 17.94
N ARG A 265 -4.22 15.38 18.82
CA ARG A 265 -3.31 16.51 18.59
C ARG A 265 -2.28 16.13 17.52
N VAL A 266 -2.26 16.87 16.43
CA VAL A 266 -1.30 16.68 15.34
C VAL A 266 -0.04 17.47 15.65
N GLY A 267 1.07 16.79 15.90
CA GLY A 267 2.35 17.45 16.19
C GLY A 267 2.97 18.10 14.93
N PRO A 268 3.92 19.05 15.13
CA PRO A 268 4.52 19.82 14.03
C PRO A 268 5.23 18.96 12.99
N ALA A 269 5.89 17.86 13.40
CA ALA A 269 6.54 16.94 12.48
C ALA A 269 5.55 16.26 11.52
N ARG A 270 4.34 15.93 11.98
CA ARG A 270 3.30 15.35 11.14
C ARG A 270 2.70 16.39 10.18
N LEU A 271 2.59 17.64 10.64
CA LEU A 271 2.11 18.73 9.80
C LEU A 271 3.11 19.09 8.70
N SER A 272 4.41 19.20 9.03
CA SER A 272 5.46 19.48 8.05
C SER A 272 5.58 18.36 7.02
N ALA A 273 5.48 17.09 7.42
CA ALA A 273 5.45 15.98 6.50
C ALA A 273 4.24 16.06 5.56
N ALA A 274 3.06 16.34 6.09
CA ALA A 274 1.85 16.52 5.29
C ALA A 274 2.02 17.64 4.25
N THR A 275 2.59 18.78 4.65
CA THR A 275 2.88 19.89 3.73
C THR A 275 3.83 19.46 2.60
N LEU A 276 4.93 18.78 2.92
CA LEU A 276 5.89 18.30 1.91
C LEU A 276 5.26 17.28 0.96
N VAL A 277 4.44 16.37 1.48
CA VAL A 277 3.70 15.39 0.65
C VAL A 277 2.71 16.11 -0.27
N ALA A 278 2.00 17.13 0.21
CA ALA A 278 1.10 17.94 -0.62
C ALA A 278 1.86 18.68 -1.74
N CYS A 279 2.98 19.32 -1.40
CA CYS A 279 3.86 19.98 -2.38
C CYS A 279 4.37 18.99 -3.43
N GLY A 280 4.79 17.80 -2.99
CA GLY A 280 5.24 16.74 -3.89
C GLY A 280 4.14 16.25 -4.82
N ALA A 281 2.90 16.11 -4.33
CA ALA A 281 1.76 15.72 -5.17
C ALA A 281 1.44 16.78 -6.24
N VAL A 282 1.52 18.06 -5.89
CA VAL A 282 1.39 19.17 -6.84
C VAL A 282 2.54 19.16 -7.86
N ALA A 283 3.78 19.00 -7.40
CA ALA A 283 4.96 18.90 -8.27
C ALA A 283 4.83 17.73 -9.26
N MET A 284 4.33 16.56 -8.82
CA MET A 284 4.10 15.39 -9.67
C MET A 284 3.06 15.67 -10.76
N ARG A 285 2.08 16.53 -10.49
CA ARG A 285 1.07 16.90 -11.48
C ARG A 285 1.60 17.88 -12.53
N LEU A 286 2.55 18.73 -12.12
CA LEU A 286 3.13 19.76 -13.00
C LEU A 286 4.31 19.25 -13.84
N ALA A 287 4.89 18.10 -13.47
CA ALA A 287 6.00 17.45 -14.13
C ALA A 287 5.53 16.47 -15.22
#